data_936b183de7312eee5b896114293fd292
#
_entry.id   936b183de7312eee5b896114293fd292
#
_cell.length_a   1.000
_cell.length_b   1.000
_cell.length_c   1.000
_cell.angle_alpha   90.00
_cell.angle_beta   90.00
_cell.angle_gamma   90.00
#
_symmetry.space_group_name_H-M   'P 1'
#
loop_
_entity.id
_entity.type
_entity.pdbx_description
1 polymer ?
#
loop_
_entity_poly.entity_id
_entity_poly.type
_entity_poly.pdbx_seq_one_letter_code
_entity_poly.pdbx_strand_id
1 'polypeptide(L)'
;MKGGPEVGDEAPDFTAPVVGGDDADGGTVTLSALRGRPVVLYFYPKDDTPGCTTQACGIRDAWGELSKRARVFGVSVDSVKKHRKFIDKHGLPFPLISDEDRAIVEAWGVWVEKSLYGRKYFGTERTTFV
;
A
#
# COMPACT_ATOMS: atom_id res chain seq x y z
N MET A 1 -10.97 -18.51 2.83
CA MET A 1 -10.22 -18.23 4.06
C MET A 1 -9.04 -17.32 3.74
N LYS A 2 -8.86 -16.28 4.51
CA LYS A 2 -7.72 -15.39 4.33
C LYS A 2 -6.44 -16.11 4.73
N GLY A 3 -5.42 -16.07 3.88
CA GLY A 3 -4.12 -16.63 4.13
C GLY A 3 -3.09 -15.63 4.64
N GLY A 4 -3.54 -14.44 5.07
CA GLY A 4 -2.64 -13.35 5.46
C GLY A 4 -2.07 -13.48 6.87
N PRO A 5 -1.08 -12.67 7.20
CA PRO A 5 -0.46 -12.69 8.53
C PRO A 5 -1.41 -12.16 9.59
N GLU A 6 -1.28 -12.71 10.81
CA GLU A 6 -1.98 -12.26 11.99
C GLU A 6 -0.99 -11.64 12.97
N VAL A 7 -1.52 -10.97 14.00
CA VAL A 7 -0.68 -10.37 15.04
C VAL A 7 0.22 -11.45 15.67
N GLY A 8 1.51 -11.17 15.70
CA GLY A 8 2.52 -12.10 16.20
C GLY A 8 3.19 -12.95 15.13
N ASP A 9 2.63 -12.98 13.92
CA ASP A 9 3.23 -13.72 12.81
C ASP A 9 4.38 -12.93 12.18
N GLU A 10 5.34 -13.68 11.62
CA GLU A 10 6.34 -13.06 10.76
C GLU A 10 5.67 -12.63 9.47
N ALA A 11 5.89 -11.36 9.07
CA ALA A 11 5.31 -10.82 7.85
C ALA A 11 5.94 -11.48 6.61
N PRO A 12 5.12 -11.84 5.60
CA PRO A 12 5.67 -12.33 4.33
C PRO A 12 6.57 -11.28 3.71
N ASP A 13 7.82 -11.66 3.39
CA ASP A 13 8.76 -10.75 2.76
C ASP A 13 8.39 -10.52 1.29
N PHE A 14 8.83 -9.39 0.76
CA PHE A 14 8.63 -9.08 -0.66
C PHE A 14 9.66 -8.07 -1.15
N THR A 15 9.83 -8.04 -2.47
CA THR A 15 10.54 -6.97 -3.16
C THR A 15 9.65 -6.48 -4.28
N ALA A 16 9.42 -5.19 -4.35
CA ALA A 16 8.48 -4.62 -5.32
C ALA A 16 8.87 -3.20 -5.72
N PRO A 17 8.41 -2.74 -6.89
CA PRO A 17 8.61 -1.36 -7.32
C PRO A 17 7.95 -0.38 -6.36
N VAL A 18 8.61 0.76 -6.13
CA VAL A 18 8.14 1.81 -5.23
C VAL A 18 8.35 3.18 -5.87
N VAL A 19 7.44 4.11 -5.60
CA VAL A 19 7.50 5.48 -6.14
C VAL A 19 7.12 6.44 -5.01
N GLY A 20 7.84 7.55 -4.93
CA GLY A 20 7.50 8.64 -4.01
C GLY A 20 8.30 8.60 -2.71
N GLY A 21 8.06 9.57 -1.84
CA GLY A 21 8.84 9.73 -0.62
C GLY A 21 10.32 9.89 -0.93
N ASP A 22 11.15 9.10 -0.24
CA ASP A 22 12.60 9.08 -0.49
C ASP A 22 12.96 8.35 -1.79
N ASP A 23 12.00 7.68 -2.42
CA ASP A 23 12.18 6.93 -3.66
C ASP A 23 11.48 7.64 -4.84
N ALA A 24 11.60 8.96 -4.90
CA ALA A 24 10.89 9.81 -5.86
C ALA A 24 11.11 9.39 -7.31
N ASP A 25 12.30 8.90 -7.65
CA ASP A 25 12.64 8.49 -9.01
C ASP A 25 12.28 7.04 -9.31
N GLY A 26 11.67 6.36 -8.36
CA GLY A 26 11.35 4.94 -8.46
C GLY A 26 12.45 4.06 -7.88
N GLY A 27 12.40 2.77 -8.21
CA GLY A 27 13.30 1.76 -7.67
C GLY A 27 12.51 0.62 -7.08
N THR A 28 13.12 -0.11 -6.16
CA THR A 28 12.45 -1.21 -5.48
C THR A 28 12.63 -1.11 -3.97
N VAL A 29 11.70 -1.72 -3.23
CA VAL A 29 11.78 -1.85 -1.78
C VAL A 29 11.67 -3.33 -1.42
N THR A 30 12.48 -3.76 -0.45
CA THR A 30 12.41 -5.11 0.12
C THR A 30 12.03 -4.97 1.60
N LEU A 31 10.94 -5.62 2.01
CA LEU A 31 10.42 -5.47 3.36
C LEU A 31 11.46 -5.83 4.42
N SER A 32 12.16 -6.94 4.25
CA SER A 32 13.17 -7.38 5.23
C SER A 32 14.33 -6.41 5.41
N ALA A 33 14.57 -5.53 4.43
CA ALA A 33 15.61 -4.50 4.52
C ALA A 33 15.18 -3.30 5.37
N LEU A 34 13.92 -3.22 5.78
CA LEU A 34 13.37 -2.11 6.55
C LEU A 34 13.37 -2.36 8.06
N ARG A 35 14.07 -3.38 8.53
CA ARG A 35 14.16 -3.72 9.95
C ARG A 35 14.79 -2.57 10.75
N GLY A 36 14.37 -2.44 12.01
CA GLY A 36 14.89 -1.41 12.92
C GLY A 36 13.94 -0.25 13.16
N ARG A 37 12.87 -0.12 12.38
CA ARG A 37 11.79 0.85 12.59
C ARG A 37 10.45 0.19 12.33
N PRO A 38 9.39 0.63 13.01
CA PRO A 38 8.05 0.17 12.67
C PRO A 38 7.72 0.54 11.21
N VAL A 39 7.05 -0.38 10.52
CA VAL A 39 6.61 -0.20 9.14
C VAL A 39 5.10 -0.33 9.10
N VAL A 40 4.44 0.63 8.48
CA VAL A 40 3.00 0.60 8.24
C VAL A 40 2.76 0.37 6.76
N LEU A 41 2.05 -0.71 6.45
CA LEU A 41 1.60 -0.99 5.09
C LEU A 41 0.08 -0.83 5.06
N TYR A 42 -0.41 0.14 4.29
CA TYR A 42 -1.85 0.21 4.11
C TYR A 42 -2.20 -0.20 2.68
N PHE A 43 -3.06 -1.19 2.59
CA PHE A 43 -3.54 -1.74 1.33
C PHE A 43 -4.83 -1.03 0.94
N TYR A 44 -4.95 -0.64 -0.31
CA TYR A 44 -6.14 0.04 -0.82
C TYR A 44 -6.48 -0.42 -2.23
N PRO A 45 -7.76 -0.34 -2.63
CA PRO A 45 -8.21 -0.91 -3.90
C PRO A 45 -7.63 -0.27 -5.16
N LYS A 46 -7.57 1.06 -5.23
CA LYS A 46 -7.21 1.71 -6.49
C LYS A 46 -6.87 3.18 -6.29
N ASP A 47 -5.81 3.64 -6.97
CA ASP A 47 -5.42 5.05 -6.98
C ASP A 47 -6.55 5.95 -7.49
N ASP A 48 -6.61 7.14 -6.91
CA ASP A 48 -7.49 8.23 -7.34
C ASP A 48 -8.99 7.87 -7.34
N THR A 49 -9.40 6.93 -6.52
CA THR A 49 -10.81 6.68 -6.20
C THR A 49 -11.17 7.47 -4.95
N PRO A 50 -12.47 7.85 -4.74
CA PRO A 50 -12.84 8.75 -3.64
C PRO A 50 -12.38 8.30 -2.26
N GLY A 51 -12.64 7.04 -1.88
CA GLY A 51 -12.23 6.52 -0.56
C GLY A 51 -10.73 6.44 -0.39
N CYS A 52 -10.01 6.01 -1.44
CA CYS A 52 -8.54 5.91 -1.41
C CYS A 52 -7.88 7.29 -1.38
N THR A 53 -8.46 8.25 -2.09
CA THR A 53 -7.98 9.64 -2.08
C THR A 53 -8.15 10.25 -0.70
N THR A 54 -9.31 10.05 -0.07
CA THR A 54 -9.56 10.55 1.29
C THR A 54 -8.56 9.96 2.29
N GLN A 55 -8.29 8.67 2.22
CA GLN A 55 -7.31 8.01 3.09
C GLN A 55 -5.90 8.57 2.86
N ALA A 56 -5.49 8.69 1.60
CA ALA A 56 -4.15 9.19 1.26
C ALA A 56 -3.96 10.63 1.73
N CYS A 57 -4.95 11.48 1.52
CA CYS A 57 -4.89 12.89 1.95
C CYS A 57 -4.88 13.02 3.48
N GLY A 58 -5.58 12.12 4.18
CA GLY A 58 -5.54 12.06 5.64
C GLY A 58 -4.13 11.72 6.15
N ILE A 59 -3.47 10.76 5.53
CA ILE A 59 -2.08 10.40 5.86
C ILE A 59 -1.15 11.56 5.54
N ARG A 60 -1.32 12.21 4.39
CA ARG A 60 -0.55 13.39 4.00
C ARG A 60 -0.65 14.49 5.06
N ASP A 61 -1.86 14.78 5.51
CA ASP A 61 -2.11 15.86 6.47
C ASP A 61 -1.52 15.54 7.85
N ALA A 62 -1.37 14.26 8.20
CA ALA A 62 -0.76 13.82 9.45
C ALA A 62 0.74 13.46 9.31
N TRP A 63 1.33 13.69 8.15
CA TRP A 63 2.68 13.18 7.84
C TRP A 63 3.77 13.66 8.80
N GLY A 64 3.68 14.90 9.27
CA GLY A 64 4.66 15.45 10.21
C GLY A 64 4.84 14.59 11.45
N GLU A 65 3.75 14.02 11.98
CA GLU A 65 3.78 13.10 13.12
C GLU A 65 4.10 11.67 12.71
N LEU A 66 3.42 11.17 11.67
CA LEU A 66 3.55 9.77 11.25
C LEU A 66 4.98 9.43 10.84
N SER A 67 5.64 10.31 10.10
CA SER A 67 6.99 10.07 9.60
C SER A 67 8.03 9.94 10.70
N LYS A 68 7.76 10.50 11.87
CA LYS A 68 8.65 10.40 13.04
C LYS A 68 8.51 9.05 13.73
N ARG A 69 7.37 8.37 13.56
CA ARG A 69 7.03 7.16 14.32
C ARG A 69 7.25 5.88 13.53
N ALA A 70 7.08 5.94 12.21
CA ALA A 70 7.12 4.74 11.38
C ALA A 70 7.45 5.10 9.93
N ARG A 71 7.85 4.08 9.17
CA ARG A 71 7.89 4.18 7.71
C ARG A 71 6.52 3.74 7.21
N VAL A 72 5.90 4.55 6.35
CA VAL A 72 4.55 4.30 5.85
C VAL A 72 4.60 4.09 4.34
N PHE A 73 3.97 3.01 3.88
CA PHE A 73 3.84 2.70 2.46
C PHE A 73 2.38 2.40 2.14
N GLY A 74 1.88 2.99 1.05
CA GLY A 74 0.62 2.55 0.47
C GLY A 74 0.90 1.43 -0.51
N VAL A 75 0.01 0.46 -0.61
CA VAL A 75 0.15 -0.70 -1.51
C VAL A 75 -1.13 -0.89 -2.29
N SER A 76 -1.03 -0.95 -3.60
CA SER A 76 -2.12 -1.34 -4.47
C SER A 76 -1.59 -2.05 -5.71
N VAL A 77 -2.51 -2.61 -6.51
CA VAL A 77 -2.16 -3.30 -7.75
C VAL A 77 -2.00 -2.34 -8.94
N ASP A 78 -2.08 -1.04 -8.68
CA ASP A 78 -1.87 -0.03 -9.72
C ASP A 78 -0.42 0.00 -10.18
N SER A 79 -0.19 0.46 -11.41
CA SER A 79 1.14 0.58 -11.99
C SER A 79 1.95 1.72 -11.36
N VAL A 80 3.26 1.67 -11.52
CA VAL A 80 4.16 2.75 -11.12
C VAL A 80 3.72 4.08 -11.75
N LYS A 81 3.31 4.06 -13.01
CA LYS A 81 2.84 5.25 -13.71
C LYS A 81 1.60 5.86 -13.04
N LYS A 82 0.64 5.03 -12.65
CA LYS A 82 -0.56 5.50 -11.93
C LYS A 82 -0.22 6.05 -10.56
N HIS A 83 0.67 5.38 -9.82
CA HIS A 83 1.14 5.86 -8.53
C HIS A 83 1.80 7.23 -8.64
N ARG A 84 2.64 7.42 -9.65
CA ARG A 84 3.28 8.72 -9.87
C ARG A 84 2.27 9.82 -10.11
N LYS A 85 1.25 9.55 -10.93
CA LYS A 85 0.16 10.52 -11.17
C LYS A 85 -0.61 10.84 -9.88
N PHE A 86 -0.91 9.83 -9.08
CA PHE A 86 -1.64 10.00 -7.82
C PHE A 86 -0.84 10.84 -6.83
N ILE A 87 0.45 10.55 -6.68
CA ILE A 87 1.36 11.33 -5.83
C ILE A 87 1.43 12.78 -6.28
N ASP A 88 1.62 13.02 -7.56
CA ASP A 88 1.75 14.38 -8.11
C ASP A 88 0.46 15.16 -7.96
N LYS A 89 -0.68 14.52 -8.21
CA LYS A 89 -2.00 15.17 -8.14
C LYS A 89 -2.34 15.66 -6.73
N HIS A 90 -1.99 14.88 -5.71
CA HIS A 90 -2.38 15.16 -4.32
C HIS A 90 -1.22 15.56 -3.42
N GLY A 91 -0.01 15.67 -3.94
CA GLY A 91 1.15 16.06 -3.16
C GLY A 91 1.45 15.09 -2.03
N LEU A 92 1.43 13.79 -2.31
CA LEU A 92 1.62 12.76 -1.30
C LEU A 92 3.10 12.65 -0.90
N PRO A 93 3.45 12.83 0.40
CA PRO A 93 4.83 12.80 0.86
C PRO A 93 5.38 11.41 1.13
N PHE A 94 4.56 10.37 1.02
CA PHE A 94 4.95 9.00 1.34
C PHE A 94 4.99 8.14 0.07
N PRO A 95 5.77 7.04 0.09
CA PRO A 95 5.91 6.17 -1.07
C PRO A 95 4.72 5.24 -1.25
N LEU A 96 4.48 4.87 -2.51
CA LEU A 96 3.47 3.88 -2.89
C LEU A 96 4.16 2.69 -3.55
N ILE A 97 3.78 1.49 -3.14
CA ILE A 97 4.29 0.24 -3.68
C ILE A 97 3.35 -0.25 -4.79
N SER A 98 3.93 -0.59 -5.94
CA SER A 98 3.19 -1.13 -7.08
C SER A 98 3.24 -2.66 -7.05
N ASP A 99 2.08 -3.28 -6.87
CA ASP A 99 1.94 -4.74 -6.82
C ASP A 99 1.14 -5.25 -8.03
N GLU A 100 1.58 -4.88 -9.24
CA GLU A 100 0.85 -5.19 -10.48
C GLU A 100 0.63 -6.69 -10.69
N ASP A 101 1.56 -7.53 -10.26
CA ASP A 101 1.44 -8.98 -10.38
C ASP A 101 0.62 -9.62 -9.25
N ARG A 102 0.16 -8.83 -8.29
CA ARG A 102 -0.66 -9.24 -7.14
C ARG A 102 0.03 -10.19 -6.16
N ALA A 103 1.34 -10.35 -6.26
CA ALA A 103 2.08 -11.25 -5.38
C ALA A 103 1.94 -10.86 -3.91
N ILE A 104 1.98 -9.55 -3.61
CA ILE A 104 1.88 -9.06 -2.23
C ILE A 104 0.45 -9.18 -1.72
N VAL A 105 -0.54 -8.70 -2.46
CA VAL A 105 -1.93 -8.72 -2.00
C VAL A 105 -2.43 -10.14 -1.79
N GLU A 106 -1.96 -11.10 -2.59
CA GLU A 106 -2.30 -12.49 -2.40
C GLU A 106 -1.60 -13.09 -1.16
N ALA A 107 -0.29 -12.84 -1.01
CA ALA A 107 0.47 -13.35 0.14
C ALA A 107 -0.03 -12.79 1.47
N TRP A 108 -0.49 -11.54 1.48
CA TRP A 108 -0.98 -10.88 2.69
C TRP A 108 -2.47 -11.09 2.93
N GLY A 109 -3.15 -11.87 2.08
CA GLY A 109 -4.54 -12.25 2.29
C GLY A 109 -5.56 -11.14 2.08
N VAL A 110 -5.20 -10.10 1.33
CA VAL A 110 -6.08 -8.94 1.09
C VAL A 110 -6.67 -8.91 -0.32
N TRP A 111 -6.34 -9.90 -1.16
CA TRP A 111 -6.96 -10.06 -2.47
C TRP A 111 -8.16 -10.98 -2.31
N VAL A 112 -9.36 -10.40 -2.34
CA VAL A 112 -10.59 -11.10 -1.92
C VAL A 112 -11.69 -10.94 -2.94
N GLU A 113 -12.65 -11.87 -2.91
CA GLU A 113 -13.86 -11.76 -3.70
C GLU A 113 -14.78 -10.70 -3.09
N LYS A 114 -15.24 -9.79 -3.92
CA LYS A 114 -16.17 -8.72 -3.57
C LYS A 114 -17.45 -8.86 -4.37
N SER A 115 -18.53 -8.27 -3.88
CA SER A 115 -19.80 -8.24 -4.58
C SER A 115 -20.31 -6.81 -4.66
N LEU A 116 -20.76 -6.43 -5.85
CA LEU A 116 -21.34 -5.11 -6.10
C LEU A 116 -22.51 -5.27 -7.06
N TYR A 117 -23.70 -4.90 -6.64
CA TYR A 117 -24.93 -5.04 -7.43
C TYR A 117 -25.14 -6.45 -7.99
N GLY A 118 -24.84 -7.47 -7.16
CA GLY A 118 -24.98 -8.87 -7.57
C GLY A 118 -23.84 -9.41 -8.43
N ARG A 119 -22.89 -8.56 -8.79
CA ARG A 119 -21.68 -8.99 -9.51
C ARG A 119 -20.56 -9.31 -8.54
N LYS A 120 -19.89 -10.43 -8.79
CA LYS A 120 -18.71 -10.82 -8.03
C LYS A 120 -17.45 -10.45 -8.81
N TYR A 121 -16.45 -9.97 -8.09
CA TYR A 121 -15.15 -9.64 -8.66
C TYR A 121 -14.08 -9.76 -7.58
N PHE A 122 -12.83 -9.88 -8.00
CA PHE A 122 -11.71 -9.87 -7.05
C PHE A 122 -11.12 -8.48 -6.95
N GLY A 123 -10.75 -8.11 -5.75
CA GLY A 123 -10.13 -6.82 -5.48
C GLY A 123 -9.43 -6.79 -4.13
N THR A 124 -8.70 -5.71 -3.88
CA THR A 124 -7.98 -5.52 -2.63
C THR A 124 -8.95 -5.11 -1.52
N GLU A 125 -8.90 -5.83 -0.40
CA GLU A 125 -9.60 -5.43 0.82
C GLU A 125 -8.79 -4.32 1.50
N ARG A 126 -9.44 -3.19 1.80
CA ARG A 126 -8.78 -2.09 2.48
C ARG A 126 -8.33 -2.55 3.88
N THR A 127 -7.03 -2.62 4.10
CA THR A 127 -6.45 -3.19 5.31
C THR A 127 -5.14 -2.48 5.63
N THR A 128 -4.89 -2.23 6.91
CA THR A 128 -3.63 -1.64 7.37
C THR A 128 -2.93 -2.61 8.31
N PHE A 129 -1.66 -2.87 8.04
CA PHE A 129 -0.78 -3.68 8.88
C PHE A 129 0.31 -2.80 9.48
N VAL A 130 0.71 -3.12 10.69
CA VAL A 130 1.75 -2.37 11.41
C VAL A 130 2.91 -3.28 11.78
#